data_6b6a2d24a621b0ea4a4bc9828fa5c1c5
#
_entry.id   6b6a2d24a621b0ea4a4bc9828fa5c1c5
#
_cell.length_a   1.000
_cell.length_b   1.000
_cell.length_c   1.000
_cell.angle_alpha   90.00
_cell.angle_beta   90.00
_cell.angle_gamma   90.00
#
_symmetry.space_group_name_H-M   'P 1'
#
loop_
_entity.id
_entity.type
_entity.pdbx_description
1 polymer ?
#
loop_
_entity_poly.entity_id
_entity_poly.type
_entity_poly.pdbx_seq_one_letter_code
_entity_poly.pdbx_strand_id
1 'polypeptide(L)'
;MTGFATLIAQSADVDDSFTTFTPRKTQDRRSEMHMNHATFAASPSLRLSLKRGLARQALSDSEKATPDMPLLFQMAAGLRPNRKGLERLAARIKDRPGVCRVALTKDGKALTFVTRARREVIAQVEGEHLFHETGLIYLRSEVGMIGSTLAFRLSAVNFCGHALERLVERSDLPLDRPLLPQVDDEARAIFRGWDRNARIIEDGDEFYSAETPGLWAGGHDELALEADWNLFNTSGRVPIFSARTFLSPSQMRPTVWLRWKDDPTCRIA
;
A
#
# COMPACT_ATOMS: atom_id res chain seq x y z
N MET A 1 -28.61 -2.50 -21.69
CA MET A 1 -28.29 -3.28 -22.90
C MET A 1 -26.91 -3.88 -22.70
N THR A 2 -26.90 -5.16 -22.44
CA THR A 2 -25.77 -6.01 -22.07
C THR A 2 -24.98 -6.43 -23.33
N GLY A 3 -23.67 -6.23 -23.32
CA GLY A 3 -22.77 -6.74 -24.34
C GLY A 3 -21.62 -7.54 -23.74
N PHE A 4 -21.82 -8.84 -23.57
CA PHE A 4 -20.75 -9.80 -23.26
C PHE A 4 -19.94 -10.06 -24.53
N ALA A 5 -18.64 -9.82 -24.52
CA ALA A 5 -17.72 -10.28 -25.55
C ALA A 5 -17.10 -11.60 -25.10
N THR A 6 -17.50 -12.66 -25.78
CA THR A 6 -16.95 -14.03 -25.65
C THR A 6 -15.65 -14.11 -26.44
N LEU A 7 -14.55 -14.39 -25.78
CA LEU A 7 -13.27 -14.71 -26.44
C LEU A 7 -13.17 -16.22 -26.64
N ILE A 8 -13.11 -16.62 -27.92
CA ILE A 8 -12.92 -18.01 -28.36
C ILE A 8 -11.43 -18.34 -28.29
N ALA A 9 -11.08 -19.36 -27.52
CA ALA A 9 -9.75 -19.94 -27.51
C ALA A 9 -9.58 -20.87 -28.73
N GLN A 10 -8.58 -20.60 -29.58
CA GLN A 10 -8.08 -21.52 -30.59
C GLN A 10 -7.05 -22.46 -29.97
N SER A 11 -7.31 -23.73 -30.04
CA SER A 11 -6.39 -24.83 -29.73
C SER A 11 -5.35 -24.97 -30.84
N ALA A 12 -4.07 -24.93 -30.50
CA ALA A 12 -2.98 -25.34 -31.38
C ALA A 12 -2.58 -26.80 -31.04
N ASP A 13 -2.55 -27.63 -32.05
CA ASP A 13 -2.06 -29.01 -32.03
C ASP A 13 -0.58 -29.06 -31.63
N VAL A 14 -0.26 -29.94 -30.70
CA VAL A 14 1.13 -30.26 -30.31
C VAL A 14 1.46 -31.64 -30.87
N ASP A 15 2.46 -31.65 -31.73
CA ASP A 15 3.05 -32.79 -32.42
C ASP A 15 3.79 -33.72 -31.45
N ASP A 16 3.40 -34.99 -31.37
CA ASP A 16 4.00 -36.03 -30.54
C ASP A 16 5.20 -36.65 -31.28
N SER A 17 6.42 -36.26 -30.93
CA SER A 17 7.62 -37.01 -31.31
C SER A 17 8.29 -37.64 -30.10
N PHE A 18 7.99 -38.90 -29.86
CA PHE A 18 8.68 -39.75 -28.88
C PHE A 18 10.12 -40.01 -29.28
N THR A 19 11.08 -39.45 -28.52
CA THR A 19 12.49 -39.88 -28.56
C THR A 19 12.77 -40.75 -27.32
N THR A 20 13.02 -42.02 -27.54
CA THR A 20 13.44 -43.02 -26.55
C THR A 20 14.83 -42.66 -25.98
N PHE A 21 14.88 -42.37 -24.67
CA PHE A 21 16.10 -42.09 -23.95
C PHE A 21 16.59 -43.33 -23.22
N THR A 22 17.76 -43.87 -23.59
CA THR A 22 18.45 -44.95 -22.91
C THR A 22 19.14 -44.41 -21.63
N PRO A 23 19.00 -45.06 -20.47
CA PRO A 23 19.64 -44.56 -19.27
C PRO A 23 21.15 -44.88 -19.26
N ARG A 24 21.97 -43.82 -19.33
CA ARG A 24 23.41 -43.92 -18.99
C ARG A 24 23.57 -44.00 -17.48
N LYS A 25 24.28 -45.07 -17.03
CA LYS A 25 24.77 -45.23 -15.65
C LYS A 25 25.57 -43.98 -15.24
N THR A 26 25.00 -43.15 -14.41
CA THR A 26 25.70 -42.06 -13.75
C THR A 26 26.38 -42.55 -12.52
N GLN A 27 27.74 -42.53 -12.53
CA GLN A 27 28.60 -42.69 -11.38
C GLN A 27 28.21 -41.69 -10.28
N ASP A 28 28.01 -42.24 -9.11
CA ASP A 28 27.79 -41.58 -7.83
C ASP A 28 28.98 -40.63 -7.51
N ARG A 29 28.85 -39.35 -7.90
CA ARG A 29 29.64 -38.26 -7.35
C ARG A 29 28.73 -37.45 -6.44
N ARG A 30 28.52 -37.94 -5.23
CA ARG A 30 28.15 -37.11 -4.09
C ARG A 30 29.36 -36.24 -3.74
N SER A 31 29.64 -35.23 -4.56
CA SER A 31 30.39 -34.08 -4.10
C SER A 31 29.41 -33.22 -3.30
N GLU A 32 29.69 -33.16 -2.03
CA GLU A 32 29.09 -32.30 -1.03
C GLU A 32 29.10 -30.86 -1.55
N MET A 33 28.00 -30.46 -2.18
CA MET A 33 27.73 -29.06 -2.47
C MET A 33 27.20 -28.42 -1.17
N HIS A 34 28.11 -28.22 -0.20
CA HIS A 34 27.87 -27.19 0.80
C HIS A 34 27.79 -25.84 0.09
N MET A 35 26.63 -25.54 -0.46
CA MET A 35 26.35 -24.20 -0.91
C MET A 35 26.39 -23.28 0.32
N ASN A 36 27.45 -22.51 0.41
CA ASN A 36 27.62 -21.47 1.43
C ASN A 36 26.49 -20.44 1.23
N HIS A 37 25.38 -20.60 1.93
CA HIS A 37 24.25 -19.67 1.93
C HIS A 37 24.69 -18.21 2.19
N ALA A 38 25.79 -18.01 2.91
CA ALA A 38 26.37 -16.71 3.18
C ALA A 38 26.92 -16.00 1.92
N THR A 39 27.44 -16.76 0.92
CA THR A 39 28.00 -16.18 -0.31
C THR A 39 26.91 -15.74 -1.30
N PHE A 40 25.76 -16.44 -1.31
CA PHE A 40 24.63 -16.06 -2.15
C PHE A 40 23.96 -14.76 -1.66
N ALA A 41 23.87 -14.54 -0.35
CA ALA A 41 23.32 -13.32 0.22
C ALA A 41 24.17 -12.06 -0.07
N ALA A 42 25.41 -12.24 -0.51
CA ALA A 42 26.35 -11.14 -0.75
C ALA A 42 26.30 -10.56 -2.18
N SER A 43 25.68 -11.23 -3.16
CA SER A 43 25.59 -10.73 -4.54
C SER A 43 24.64 -9.51 -4.61
N PRO A 44 25.11 -8.34 -5.09
CA PRO A 44 24.27 -7.14 -5.23
C PRO A 44 23.04 -7.37 -6.10
N SER A 45 23.16 -8.17 -7.17
CA SER A 45 22.05 -8.49 -8.08
C SER A 45 20.99 -9.35 -7.41
N LEU A 46 21.40 -10.32 -6.59
CA LEU A 46 20.48 -11.17 -5.83
C LEU A 46 19.73 -10.35 -4.78
N ARG A 47 20.43 -9.47 -4.05
CA ARG A 47 19.80 -8.55 -3.09
C ARG A 47 18.76 -7.67 -3.78
N LEU A 48 19.05 -7.12 -4.95
CA LEU A 48 18.11 -6.30 -5.71
C LEU A 48 16.89 -7.11 -6.15
N SER A 49 17.09 -8.34 -6.61
CA SER A 49 16.00 -9.24 -6.98
C SER A 49 15.09 -9.59 -5.79
N LEU A 50 15.68 -9.89 -4.62
CA LEU A 50 14.94 -10.14 -3.39
C LEU A 50 14.14 -8.90 -2.95
N LYS A 51 14.74 -7.72 -3.01
CA LYS A 51 14.08 -6.45 -2.68
C LYS A 51 12.84 -6.21 -3.55
N ARG A 52 12.95 -6.38 -4.86
CA ARG A 52 11.81 -6.30 -5.78
C ARG A 52 10.79 -7.42 -5.52
N GLY A 53 11.23 -8.60 -5.15
CA GLY A 53 10.38 -9.72 -4.75
C GLY A 53 9.50 -9.37 -3.55
N LEU A 54 10.06 -8.72 -2.52
CA LEU A 54 9.31 -8.28 -1.33
C LEU A 54 8.23 -7.24 -1.66
N ALA A 55 8.54 -6.26 -2.54
CA ALA A 55 7.54 -5.28 -2.98
C ALA A 55 6.37 -5.97 -3.71
N ARG A 56 6.65 -6.91 -4.63
CA ARG A 56 5.62 -7.69 -5.33
C ARG A 56 4.82 -8.58 -4.37
N GLN A 57 5.47 -9.19 -3.40
CA GLN A 57 4.81 -9.98 -2.38
C GLN A 57 3.83 -9.13 -1.56
N ALA A 58 4.22 -7.92 -1.16
CA ALA A 58 3.34 -7.01 -0.43
C ALA A 58 2.07 -6.67 -1.23
N LEU A 59 2.20 -6.44 -2.54
CA LEU A 59 1.06 -6.23 -3.42
C LEU A 59 0.15 -7.46 -3.50
N SER A 60 0.73 -8.65 -3.66
CA SER A 60 -0.01 -9.93 -3.71
C SER A 60 -0.71 -10.25 -2.39
N ASP A 61 -0.03 -10.02 -1.25
CA ASP A 61 -0.61 -10.29 0.06
C ASP A 61 -1.76 -9.31 0.38
N SER A 62 -1.68 -8.08 -0.10
CA SER A 62 -2.78 -7.12 0.02
C SER A 62 -4.02 -7.55 -0.78
N GLU A 63 -3.84 -8.18 -1.94
CA GLU A 63 -4.95 -8.68 -2.76
C GLU A 63 -5.75 -9.77 -2.07
N LYS A 64 -5.09 -10.64 -1.27
CA LYS A 64 -5.74 -11.71 -0.50
C LYS A 64 -6.65 -11.20 0.61
N ALA A 65 -6.50 -9.96 1.03
CA ALA A 65 -7.23 -9.34 2.13
C ALA A 65 -7.89 -8.02 1.70
N THR A 66 -8.63 -8.04 0.60
CA THR A 66 -9.35 -6.86 0.10
C THR A 66 -10.51 -6.50 1.03
N PRO A 67 -10.65 -5.24 1.45
CA PRO A 67 -11.76 -4.80 2.29
C PRO A 67 -13.07 -4.72 1.49
N ASP A 68 -14.17 -5.12 2.10
CA ASP A 68 -15.52 -4.86 1.60
C ASP A 68 -15.93 -3.44 2.04
N MET A 69 -15.58 -2.45 1.25
CA MET A 69 -15.82 -1.03 1.56
C MET A 69 -17.30 -0.68 1.66
N PRO A 70 -18.20 -1.12 0.75
CA PRO A 70 -19.64 -0.93 0.88
C PRO A 70 -20.19 -1.42 2.21
N LEU A 71 -19.80 -2.62 2.63
CA LEU A 71 -20.22 -3.19 3.92
C LEU A 71 -19.71 -2.35 5.11
N LEU A 72 -18.44 -1.95 5.09
CA LEU A 72 -17.87 -1.13 6.17
C LEU A 72 -18.60 0.21 6.30
N PHE A 73 -18.92 0.86 5.19
CA PHE A 73 -19.66 2.11 5.18
C PHE A 73 -21.13 1.92 5.61
N GLN A 74 -21.81 0.86 5.17
CA GLN A 74 -23.15 0.53 5.63
C GLN A 74 -23.19 0.32 7.16
N MET A 75 -22.18 -0.40 7.69
CA MET A 75 -22.07 -0.61 9.14
C MET A 75 -21.87 0.71 9.87
N ALA A 76 -21.12 1.66 9.30
CA ALA A 76 -20.91 2.98 9.87
C ALA A 76 -22.16 3.88 9.75
N ALA A 77 -22.85 3.84 8.62
CA ALA A 77 -24.08 4.62 8.38
C ALA A 77 -25.24 4.19 9.29
N GLY A 78 -25.37 2.89 9.56
CA GLY A 78 -26.41 2.34 10.45
C GLY A 78 -26.15 2.53 11.94
N LEU A 79 -25.12 3.29 12.31
CA LEU A 79 -24.69 3.46 13.68
C LEU A 79 -25.56 4.47 14.43
N ARG A 80 -25.87 4.16 15.70
CA ARG A 80 -26.38 5.19 16.61
C ARG A 80 -25.26 6.15 17.02
N PRO A 81 -25.45 7.49 16.92
CA PRO A 81 -24.41 8.48 17.18
C PRO A 81 -24.17 8.61 18.70
N ASN A 82 -23.54 7.62 19.28
CA ASN A 82 -23.12 7.62 20.68
C ASN A 82 -21.84 6.77 20.87
N ARG A 83 -21.14 6.99 21.97
CA ARG A 83 -19.90 6.30 22.31
C ARG A 83 -20.00 4.77 22.21
N LYS A 84 -21.05 4.17 22.79
CA LYS A 84 -21.27 2.72 22.74
C LYS A 84 -21.46 2.21 21.32
N GLY A 85 -22.08 3.01 20.46
CA GLY A 85 -22.20 2.72 19.04
C GLY A 85 -20.85 2.66 18.35
N LEU A 86 -20.00 3.68 18.55
CA LEU A 86 -18.64 3.71 17.99
C LEU A 86 -17.77 2.56 18.51
N GLU A 87 -17.86 2.24 19.81
CA GLU A 87 -17.16 1.08 20.40
C GLU A 87 -17.59 -0.25 19.77
N ARG A 88 -18.90 -0.45 19.55
CA ARG A 88 -19.42 -1.64 18.85
C ARG A 88 -18.98 -1.71 17.40
N LEU A 89 -18.99 -0.58 16.70
CA LEU A 89 -18.48 -0.52 15.33
C LEU A 89 -17.00 -0.90 15.29
N ALA A 90 -16.18 -0.29 16.15
CA ALA A 90 -14.76 -0.60 16.26
C ALA A 90 -14.51 -2.10 16.47
N ALA A 91 -15.25 -2.72 17.39
CA ALA A 91 -15.13 -4.16 17.67
C ALA A 91 -15.54 -5.04 16.47
N ARG A 92 -16.52 -4.60 15.66
CA ARG A 92 -17.00 -5.36 14.51
C ARG A 92 -16.12 -5.26 13.28
N ILE A 93 -15.39 -4.14 13.12
CA ILE A 93 -14.59 -3.90 11.92
C ILE A 93 -13.12 -4.28 12.08
N LYS A 94 -12.59 -4.31 13.31
CA LYS A 94 -11.13 -4.47 13.56
C LYS A 94 -10.52 -5.74 12.95
N ASP A 95 -11.31 -6.82 12.88
CA ASP A 95 -10.85 -8.13 12.40
C ASP A 95 -11.33 -8.42 10.95
N ARG A 96 -11.84 -7.39 10.26
CA ARG A 96 -12.27 -7.53 8.87
C ARG A 96 -11.08 -7.54 7.91
N PRO A 97 -11.15 -8.31 6.81
CA PRO A 97 -10.12 -8.30 5.78
C PRO A 97 -9.79 -6.88 5.33
N GLY A 98 -8.51 -6.59 5.10
CA GLY A 98 -8.04 -5.29 4.63
C GLY A 98 -8.11 -4.14 5.64
N VAL A 99 -8.64 -4.35 6.84
CA VAL A 99 -8.62 -3.35 7.92
C VAL A 99 -7.28 -3.45 8.65
N CYS A 100 -6.45 -2.42 8.50
CA CYS A 100 -5.11 -2.38 9.10
C CYS A 100 -5.09 -1.76 10.49
N ARG A 101 -6.04 -0.87 10.76
CA ARG A 101 -6.09 -0.14 12.04
C ARG A 101 -7.50 0.31 12.37
N VAL A 102 -7.80 0.28 13.67
CA VAL A 102 -9.01 0.88 14.24
C VAL A 102 -8.62 1.60 15.53
N ALA A 103 -9.03 2.84 15.67
CA ALA A 103 -8.74 3.65 16.85
C ALA A 103 -9.93 4.53 17.22
N LEU A 104 -10.27 4.56 18.50
CA LEU A 104 -11.22 5.53 19.07
C LEU A 104 -10.47 6.70 19.68
N THR A 105 -11.01 7.91 19.54
CA THR A 105 -10.49 9.08 20.25
C THR A 105 -10.65 8.90 21.76
N LYS A 106 -9.80 9.55 22.55
CA LYS A 106 -9.80 9.43 24.01
C LYS A 106 -11.15 9.82 24.63
N ASP A 107 -11.84 10.78 24.04
CA ASP A 107 -13.17 11.24 24.45
C ASP A 107 -14.31 10.34 23.95
N GLY A 108 -14.00 9.36 23.10
CA GLY A 108 -14.96 8.43 22.51
C GLY A 108 -15.93 9.06 21.52
N LYS A 109 -15.61 10.26 20.99
CA LYS A 109 -16.48 10.99 20.05
C LYS A 109 -16.19 10.70 18.59
N ALA A 110 -15.04 10.11 18.27
CA ALA A 110 -14.73 9.72 16.92
C ALA A 110 -14.02 8.36 16.85
N LEU A 111 -14.28 7.66 15.78
CA LEU A 111 -13.64 6.42 15.40
C LEU A 111 -12.87 6.65 14.09
N THR A 112 -11.62 6.28 14.07
CA THR A 112 -10.81 6.24 12.84
C THR A 112 -10.50 4.79 12.52
N PHE A 113 -10.70 4.39 11.26
CA PHE A 113 -10.21 3.13 10.78
C PHE A 113 -9.50 3.33 9.43
N VAL A 114 -8.50 2.49 9.20
CA VAL A 114 -7.69 2.50 7.97
C VAL A 114 -7.84 1.16 7.28
N THR A 115 -8.24 1.20 6.03
CA THR A 115 -8.29 0.04 5.15
C THR A 115 -7.17 0.10 4.13
N ARG A 116 -6.73 -1.08 3.67
CA ARG A 116 -5.71 -1.25 2.65
C ARG A 116 -6.26 -2.09 1.53
N ALA A 117 -6.03 -1.67 0.29
CA ALA A 117 -6.36 -2.44 -0.91
C ALA A 117 -5.24 -2.32 -1.95
N ARG A 118 -5.12 -3.32 -2.82
CA ARG A 118 -4.38 -3.20 -4.06
C ARG A 118 -5.14 -2.26 -4.99
N ARG A 119 -4.43 -1.40 -5.67
CA ARG A 119 -4.97 -0.49 -6.67
C ARG A 119 -4.22 -0.66 -7.98
N GLU A 120 -4.97 -0.68 -9.06
CA GLU A 120 -4.43 -0.61 -10.41
C GLU A 120 -4.83 0.73 -11.04
N VAL A 121 -3.85 1.41 -11.60
CA VAL A 121 -4.06 2.66 -12.33
C VAL A 121 -3.69 2.40 -13.78
N ILE A 122 -4.66 2.56 -14.65
CA ILE A 122 -4.47 2.44 -16.09
C ILE A 122 -4.69 3.83 -16.69
N ALA A 123 -3.65 4.42 -17.24
CA ALA A 123 -3.76 5.64 -18.00
C ALA A 123 -3.82 5.32 -19.50
N GLN A 124 -4.83 5.84 -20.17
CA GLN A 124 -4.98 5.77 -21.63
C GLN A 124 -4.90 7.19 -22.19
N VAL A 125 -4.12 7.37 -23.24
CA VAL A 125 -4.11 8.59 -24.01
C VAL A 125 -4.43 8.22 -25.45
N GLU A 126 -5.43 8.87 -26.04
CA GLU A 126 -5.88 8.64 -27.43
C GLU A 126 -6.23 7.18 -27.78
N GLY A 127 -6.66 6.41 -26.76
CA GLY A 127 -7.01 4.98 -26.91
C GLY A 127 -5.83 4.02 -26.83
N GLU A 128 -4.61 4.50 -26.73
CA GLU A 128 -3.44 3.69 -26.47
C GLU A 128 -3.17 3.53 -24.97
N HIS A 129 -2.80 2.34 -24.52
CA HIS A 129 -2.36 2.09 -23.15
C HIS A 129 -0.96 2.65 -22.95
N LEU A 130 -0.86 3.81 -22.30
CA LEU A 130 0.42 4.43 -22.00
C LEU A 130 1.05 3.96 -20.72
N PHE A 131 0.22 3.60 -19.74
CA PHE A 131 0.70 3.38 -18.39
C PHE A 131 -0.21 2.43 -17.62
N HIS A 132 0.39 1.41 -17.06
CA HIS A 132 -0.25 0.50 -16.10
C HIS A 132 0.61 0.43 -14.85
N GLU A 133 0.08 0.91 -13.73
CA GLU A 133 0.78 0.88 -12.46
C GLU A 133 -0.08 0.19 -11.39
N THR A 134 0.56 -0.72 -10.68
CA THR A 134 -0.03 -1.35 -9.50
C THR A 134 0.53 -0.72 -8.24
N GLY A 135 -0.31 -0.48 -7.25
CA GLY A 135 0.09 0.10 -5.97
C GLY A 135 -0.76 -0.39 -4.81
N LEU A 136 -0.47 0.16 -3.64
CA LEU A 136 -1.26 0.00 -2.42
C LEU A 136 -1.94 1.31 -2.08
N ILE A 137 -3.26 1.27 -1.93
CA ILE A 137 -4.04 2.39 -1.44
C ILE A 137 -4.48 2.14 -0.01
N TYR A 138 -4.29 3.13 0.83
CA TYR A 138 -4.78 3.19 2.20
C TYR A 138 -5.87 4.24 2.28
N LEU A 139 -7.07 3.85 2.68
CA LEU A 139 -8.18 4.77 2.90
C LEU A 139 -8.40 4.90 4.40
N ARG A 140 -8.22 6.11 4.91
CA ARG A 140 -8.56 6.48 6.28
C ARG A 140 -9.98 7.03 6.31
N SER A 141 -10.82 6.39 7.10
CA SER A 141 -12.20 6.79 7.34
C SER A 141 -12.35 7.24 8.79
N GLU A 142 -12.82 8.45 8.99
CA GLU A 142 -13.12 9.02 10.31
C GLU A 142 -14.61 9.16 10.45
N VAL A 143 -15.16 8.56 11.50
CA VAL A 143 -16.58 8.65 11.87
C VAL A 143 -16.67 9.42 13.16
N GLY A 144 -17.09 10.65 13.11
CA GLY A 144 -17.20 11.54 14.27
C GLY A 144 -18.63 11.86 14.64
N MET A 145 -18.86 12.24 15.88
CA MET A 145 -20.15 12.74 16.36
C MET A 145 -20.11 14.27 16.38
N ILE A 146 -21.07 14.90 15.68
CA ILE A 146 -21.32 16.34 15.73
C ILE A 146 -22.76 16.53 16.25
N GLY A 147 -22.87 16.85 17.55
CA GLY A 147 -24.19 16.86 18.22
C GLY A 147 -24.80 15.47 18.22
N SER A 148 -25.99 15.33 17.62
CA SER A 148 -26.73 14.07 17.46
C SER A 148 -26.54 13.40 16.09
N THR A 149 -25.66 13.93 15.24
CA THR A 149 -25.41 13.42 13.88
C THR A 149 -24.03 12.81 13.75
N LEU A 150 -23.86 11.94 12.75
CA LEU A 150 -22.57 11.40 12.37
C LEU A 150 -21.99 12.26 11.24
N ALA A 151 -20.71 12.55 11.36
CA ALA A 151 -19.92 13.18 10.31
C ALA A 151 -18.86 12.20 9.84
N PHE A 152 -18.60 12.20 8.54
CA PHE A 152 -17.63 11.34 7.91
C PHE A 152 -16.55 12.18 7.23
N ARG A 153 -15.30 11.78 7.41
CA ARG A 153 -14.16 12.34 6.68
C ARG A 153 -13.37 11.19 6.10
N LEU A 154 -12.99 11.35 4.83
CA LEU A 154 -12.15 10.39 4.12
C LEU A 154 -10.86 11.08 3.71
N SER A 155 -9.75 10.34 3.75
CA SER A 155 -8.46 10.73 3.19
C SER A 155 -7.72 9.48 2.77
N ALA A 156 -6.86 9.59 1.76
CA ALA A 156 -6.16 8.44 1.22
C ALA A 156 -4.65 8.67 1.09
N VAL A 157 -3.90 7.58 1.16
CA VAL A 157 -2.47 7.53 0.81
C VAL A 157 -2.29 6.40 -0.19
N ASN A 158 -1.58 6.66 -1.29
CA ASN A 158 -1.26 5.68 -2.30
C ASN A 158 0.25 5.51 -2.41
N PHE A 159 0.71 4.27 -2.44
CA PHE A 159 2.09 3.91 -2.77
C PHE A 159 2.09 3.17 -4.10
N CYS A 160 2.70 3.74 -5.12
CA CYS A 160 2.90 3.02 -6.36
C CYS A 160 3.92 1.89 -6.19
N GLY A 161 3.88 0.88 -7.07
CA GLY A 161 4.79 -0.27 -6.99
C GLY A 161 6.25 0.14 -6.98
N HIS A 162 6.60 1.14 -7.79
CA HIS A 162 7.95 1.71 -7.82
C HIS A 162 8.35 2.34 -6.47
N ALA A 163 7.44 3.04 -5.80
CA ALA A 163 7.70 3.63 -4.48
C ALA A 163 8.00 2.54 -3.44
N LEU A 164 7.27 1.42 -3.47
CA LEU A 164 7.52 0.27 -2.60
C LEU A 164 8.90 -0.38 -2.88
N GLU A 165 9.28 -0.53 -4.14
CA GLU A 165 10.61 -1.00 -4.51
C GLU A 165 11.69 -0.06 -3.97
N ARG A 166 11.50 1.27 -4.09
CA ARG A 166 12.44 2.27 -3.58
C ARG A 166 12.54 2.27 -2.07
N LEU A 167 11.45 2.02 -1.33
CA LEU A 167 11.51 1.84 0.11
C LEU A 167 12.50 0.73 0.46
N VAL A 168 12.35 -0.47 -0.14
CA VAL A 168 13.21 -1.62 0.17
C VAL A 168 14.64 -1.43 -0.36
N GLU A 169 14.81 -0.78 -1.52
CA GLU A 169 16.14 -0.54 -2.09
C GLU A 169 16.98 0.45 -1.28
N ARG A 170 16.35 1.48 -0.71
CA ARG A 170 17.00 2.65 -0.12
C ARG A 170 16.99 2.68 1.40
N SER A 171 16.46 1.64 2.02
CA SER A 171 16.41 1.49 3.47
C SER A 171 17.11 0.20 3.93
N ASP A 172 17.41 0.13 5.21
CA ASP A 172 18.02 -1.03 5.86
C ASP A 172 16.95 -2.01 6.38
N LEU A 173 15.81 -2.12 5.67
CA LEU A 173 14.77 -3.05 6.05
C LEU A 173 15.26 -4.50 5.97
N PRO A 174 14.93 -5.32 6.98
CA PRO A 174 15.26 -6.73 6.98
C PRO A 174 14.53 -7.45 5.84
N LEU A 175 15.26 -8.26 5.05
CA LEU A 175 14.73 -8.97 3.88
C LEU A 175 14.07 -10.31 4.25
N ASP A 176 14.11 -10.70 5.50
CA ASP A 176 13.56 -11.94 6.07
C ASP A 176 12.14 -11.79 6.62
N ARG A 177 11.56 -10.58 6.50
CA ARG A 177 10.23 -10.26 7.01
C ARG A 177 9.30 -9.78 5.90
N PRO A 178 7.98 -10.03 6.00
CA PRO A 178 7.01 -9.46 5.09
C PRO A 178 7.07 -7.93 5.10
N LEU A 179 7.04 -7.32 3.91
CA LEU A 179 7.10 -5.86 3.79
C LEU A 179 5.77 -5.18 4.17
N LEU A 180 4.64 -5.86 4.03
CA LEU A 180 3.32 -5.27 4.13
C LEU A 180 3.04 -4.58 5.48
N PRO A 181 3.42 -5.14 6.66
CA PRO A 181 3.27 -4.44 7.94
C PRO A 181 4.08 -3.13 8.01
N GLN A 182 5.27 -3.10 7.41
CA GLN A 182 6.07 -1.88 7.33
C GLN A 182 5.38 -0.81 6.50
N VAL A 183 4.78 -1.19 5.36
CA VAL A 183 4.04 -0.22 4.53
C VAL A 183 2.78 0.28 5.26
N ASP A 184 2.14 -0.55 6.09
CA ASP A 184 1.05 -0.10 6.96
C ASP A 184 1.52 0.98 7.96
N ASP A 185 2.75 0.86 8.48
CA ASP A 185 3.35 1.83 9.38
C ASP A 185 3.74 3.11 8.64
N GLU A 186 4.25 3.00 7.42
CA GLU A 186 4.56 4.14 6.55
C GLU A 186 3.30 4.95 6.21
N ALA A 187 2.20 4.29 5.86
CA ALA A 187 0.92 4.96 5.61
C ALA A 187 0.45 5.74 6.86
N ARG A 188 0.63 5.15 8.05
CA ARG A 188 0.32 5.83 9.32
C ARG A 188 1.21 7.05 9.56
N ALA A 189 2.49 6.97 9.22
CA ALA A 189 3.41 8.10 9.35
C ALA A 189 2.97 9.29 8.49
N ILE A 190 2.59 9.02 7.23
CA ILE A 190 2.06 10.05 6.32
C ILE A 190 0.77 10.66 6.88
N PHE A 191 -0.20 9.85 7.34
CA PHE A 191 -1.43 10.37 7.93
C PHE A 191 -1.17 11.22 9.17
N ARG A 192 -0.21 10.83 10.04
CA ARG A 192 0.20 11.65 11.19
C ARG A 192 0.82 12.98 10.76
N GLY A 193 1.69 12.94 9.75
CA GLY A 193 2.28 14.14 9.17
C GLY A 193 1.21 15.07 8.58
N TRP A 194 0.25 14.52 7.89
CA TRP A 194 -0.88 15.27 7.33
C TRP A 194 -1.71 15.97 8.40
N ASP A 195 -2.09 15.26 9.45
CA ASP A 195 -2.88 15.82 10.57
C ASP A 195 -2.16 16.96 11.30
N ARG A 196 -0.82 16.93 11.32
CA ARG A 196 0.04 17.95 11.94
C ARG A 196 0.43 19.06 10.97
N ASN A 197 0.02 18.98 9.72
CA ASN A 197 0.49 19.85 8.63
C ASN A 197 2.04 19.87 8.54
N ALA A 198 2.69 18.74 8.86
CA ALA A 198 4.14 18.57 8.87
C ALA A 198 4.66 18.17 7.48
N ARG A 199 4.24 18.92 6.47
CA ARG A 199 4.59 18.72 5.07
C ARG A 199 5.75 19.63 4.68
N ILE A 200 6.79 19.07 4.06
CA ILE A 200 7.85 19.83 3.43
C ILE A 200 7.45 20.05 1.96
N ILE A 201 7.54 21.27 1.48
CA ILE A 201 7.29 21.62 0.07
C ILE A 201 8.56 22.28 -0.48
N GLU A 202 9.06 21.75 -1.62
CA GLU A 202 10.22 22.31 -2.32
C GLU A 202 10.11 22.02 -3.82
N ASP A 203 10.23 23.04 -4.64
CA ASP A 203 10.21 23.00 -6.10
C ASP A 203 8.97 22.28 -6.68
N GLY A 204 7.82 22.39 -6.01
CA GLY A 204 6.57 21.73 -6.43
C GLY A 204 6.43 20.28 -5.97
N ASP A 205 7.46 19.69 -5.41
CA ASP A 205 7.38 18.38 -4.76
C ASP A 205 6.96 18.51 -3.30
N GLU A 206 6.21 17.55 -2.83
CA GLU A 206 5.74 17.45 -1.44
C GLU A 206 6.35 16.24 -0.76
N PHE A 207 6.73 16.42 0.51
CA PHE A 207 7.41 15.37 1.26
C PHE A 207 6.75 15.17 2.62
N TYR A 208 6.62 13.92 3.03
CA TYR A 208 6.26 13.50 4.37
C TYR A 208 7.35 12.64 4.98
N SER A 209 7.60 12.85 6.28
CA SER A 209 8.49 11.96 7.04
C SER A 209 7.95 10.55 7.06
N ALA A 210 8.84 9.59 6.80
CA ALA A 210 8.54 8.17 6.85
C ALA A 210 8.73 7.62 8.27
N GLU A 211 8.20 6.44 8.56
CA GLU A 211 8.53 5.67 9.77
C GLU A 211 9.98 5.16 9.69
N THR A 212 10.35 4.64 8.52
CA THR A 212 11.74 4.32 8.18
C THR A 212 12.53 5.62 8.00
N PRO A 213 13.81 5.71 8.46
CA PRO A 213 14.61 6.92 8.29
C PRO A 213 14.65 7.41 6.83
N GLY A 214 13.90 8.46 6.54
CA GLY A 214 13.74 8.98 5.19
C GLY A 214 12.46 9.79 4.98
N LEU A 215 12.19 10.08 3.73
CA LEU A 215 11.03 10.85 3.28
C LEU A 215 10.28 10.14 2.15
N TRP A 216 8.98 10.29 2.15
CA TRP A 216 8.12 10.01 1.00
C TRP A 216 7.97 11.27 0.16
N ALA A 217 8.45 11.23 -1.08
CA ALA A 217 8.22 12.26 -2.07
C ALA A 217 7.01 11.91 -2.92
N GLY A 218 6.14 12.88 -3.14
CA GLY A 218 4.89 12.68 -3.88
C GLY A 218 4.15 13.97 -4.16
N GLY A 219 2.83 13.89 -4.15
CA GLY A 219 1.96 15.04 -4.33
C GLY A 219 0.54 14.75 -3.89
N HIS A 220 -0.17 15.82 -3.54
CA HIS A 220 -1.59 15.77 -3.24
C HIS A 220 -2.42 15.86 -4.52
N ASP A 221 -3.52 15.10 -4.53
CA ASP A 221 -4.48 15.04 -5.62
C ASP A 221 -5.85 14.66 -5.05
N GLU A 222 -6.83 14.44 -5.89
CA GLU A 222 -8.17 13.98 -5.54
C GLU A 222 -8.45 12.61 -6.15
N LEU A 223 -8.89 11.68 -5.32
CA LEU A 223 -9.36 10.36 -5.72
C LEU A 223 -10.87 10.42 -5.91
N ALA A 224 -11.36 10.04 -7.09
CA ALA A 224 -12.78 9.80 -7.29
C ALA A 224 -13.19 8.52 -6.55
N LEU A 225 -14.25 8.60 -5.73
CA LEU A 225 -14.85 7.43 -5.10
C LEU A 225 -15.70 6.67 -6.12
N GLU A 226 -15.69 5.36 -6.03
CA GLU A 226 -16.65 4.51 -6.72
C GLU A 226 -18.07 4.84 -6.24
N ALA A 227 -19.06 4.71 -7.13
CA ALA A 227 -20.43 5.16 -6.84
C ALA A 227 -21.05 4.44 -5.62
N ASP A 228 -20.72 3.19 -5.41
CA ASP A 228 -21.18 2.35 -4.30
C ASP A 228 -20.49 2.66 -2.97
N TRP A 229 -19.39 3.43 -2.98
CA TRP A 229 -18.70 3.92 -1.77
C TRP A 229 -19.22 5.29 -1.32
N ASN A 230 -20.00 5.99 -2.17
CA ASN A 230 -20.50 7.34 -1.87
C ASN A 230 -21.82 7.33 -1.09
N LEU A 231 -21.91 6.50 -0.04
CA LEU A 231 -23.09 6.34 0.80
C LEU A 231 -23.42 7.58 1.65
N PHE A 232 -22.49 8.52 1.77
CA PHE A 232 -22.62 9.67 2.68
C PHE A 232 -22.86 10.99 1.93
N ASN A 233 -23.21 10.91 0.65
CA ASN A 233 -23.46 12.09 -0.19
C ASN A 233 -22.33 13.12 -0.11
N THR A 234 -21.09 12.64 -0.05
CA THR A 234 -19.88 13.46 -0.13
C THR A 234 -19.71 13.95 -1.56
N SER A 235 -18.78 14.87 -1.81
CA SER A 235 -18.46 15.39 -3.15
C SER A 235 -18.03 14.29 -4.15
N GLY A 236 -17.97 13.03 -3.72
CA GLY A 236 -17.46 11.91 -4.51
C GLY A 236 -15.95 11.97 -4.73
N ARG A 237 -15.28 12.91 -4.07
CA ARG A 237 -13.83 13.09 -4.15
C ARG A 237 -13.18 13.02 -2.78
N VAL A 238 -12.05 12.34 -2.70
CA VAL A 238 -11.28 12.16 -1.47
C VAL A 238 -9.88 12.71 -1.69
N PRO A 239 -9.38 13.57 -0.80
CA PRO A 239 -8.00 14.03 -0.87
C PRO A 239 -7.06 12.84 -0.70
N ILE A 240 -6.09 12.72 -1.59
CA ILE A 240 -5.11 11.65 -1.62
C ILE A 240 -3.70 12.22 -1.70
N PHE A 241 -2.77 11.65 -0.93
CA PHE A 241 -1.35 11.82 -1.15
C PHE A 241 -0.80 10.60 -1.89
N SER A 242 -0.23 10.81 -3.09
CA SER A 242 0.37 9.77 -3.90
C SER A 242 1.89 9.78 -3.73
N ALA A 243 2.41 8.84 -2.92
CA ALA A 243 3.83 8.62 -2.75
C ALA A 243 4.42 8.01 -4.02
N ARG A 244 5.30 8.75 -4.69
CA ARG A 244 5.94 8.38 -5.97
C ARG A 244 7.29 7.70 -5.75
N THR A 245 8.02 8.09 -4.70
CA THR A 245 9.32 7.51 -4.37
C THR A 245 9.65 7.70 -2.89
N PHE A 246 10.54 6.82 -2.38
CA PHE A 246 11.17 6.95 -1.08
C PHE A 246 12.58 7.53 -1.22
N LEU A 247 12.94 8.48 -0.38
CA LEU A 247 14.27 9.09 -0.32
C LEU A 247 14.92 8.75 1.02
N SER A 248 16.06 8.05 0.97
CA SER A 248 16.91 7.91 2.15
C SER A 248 17.63 9.23 2.45
N PRO A 249 18.16 9.44 3.68
CA PRO A 249 18.87 10.67 4.03
C PRO A 249 20.00 11.06 3.07
N SER A 250 20.70 10.08 2.49
CA SER A 250 21.79 10.30 1.54
C SER A 250 21.33 10.78 0.15
N GLN A 251 20.04 10.70 -0.14
CA GLN A 251 19.46 11.07 -1.44
C GLN A 251 18.66 12.37 -1.39
N MET A 252 18.48 12.93 -0.19
CA MET A 252 17.78 14.19 -0.02
C MET A 252 18.65 15.35 -0.51
N ARG A 253 18.02 16.36 -1.10
CA ARG A 253 18.67 17.66 -1.33
C ARG A 253 19.07 18.28 0.02
N PRO A 254 20.14 19.03 0.09
CA PRO A 254 20.59 19.62 1.37
C PRO A 254 19.50 20.42 2.10
N THR A 255 18.71 21.19 1.39
CA THR A 255 17.61 22.01 1.92
C THR A 255 16.48 21.15 2.49
N VAL A 256 16.09 20.08 1.80
CA VAL A 256 15.08 19.10 2.25
C VAL A 256 15.62 18.35 3.47
N TRP A 257 16.90 17.92 3.43
CA TRP A 257 17.54 17.21 4.53
C TRP A 257 17.59 18.04 5.82
N LEU A 258 17.92 19.32 5.73
CA LEU A 258 17.95 20.21 6.88
C LEU A 258 16.56 20.33 7.54
N ARG A 259 15.51 20.56 6.72
CA ARG A 259 14.13 20.64 7.22
C ARG A 259 13.68 19.31 7.85
N TRP A 260 13.99 18.19 7.22
CA TRP A 260 13.67 16.87 7.76
C TRP A 260 14.40 16.60 9.08
N LYS A 261 15.69 16.93 9.17
CA LYS A 261 16.49 16.73 10.37
C LYS A 261 16.01 17.60 11.54
N ASP A 262 15.54 18.80 11.25
CA ASP A 262 15.04 19.75 12.26
C ASP A 262 13.58 19.50 12.64
N ASP A 263 12.86 18.65 11.91
CA ASP A 263 11.49 18.27 12.22
C ASP A 263 11.47 17.43 13.51
N PRO A 264 10.83 17.91 14.59
CA PRO A 264 10.75 17.19 15.85
C PRO A 264 9.99 15.86 15.73
N THR A 265 9.19 15.68 14.67
CA THR A 265 8.46 14.42 14.40
C THR A 265 9.38 13.34 13.84
N CYS A 266 10.53 13.71 13.27
CA CYS A 266 11.54 12.79 12.74
C CYS A 266 12.51 12.26 13.81
N ARG A 267 12.46 12.78 15.04
CA ARG A 267 13.36 12.41 16.14
C ARG A 267 12.84 11.25 17.00
N ILE A 268 11.82 10.54 16.56
CA ILE A 268 11.33 9.33 17.26
C ILE A 268 12.14 8.16 16.73
N ALA A 269 13.30 7.95 17.30
CA ALA A 269 14.05 6.71 17.26
C ALA A 269 14.17 6.18 18.69
#